data_aae84be877462cf4ae57d7493569ac25
#
_entry.id   aae84be877462cf4ae57d7493569ac25
#
_cell.length_a   1.000
_cell.length_b   1.000
_cell.length_c   1.000
_cell.angle_alpha   90.00
_cell.angle_beta   90.00
_cell.angle_gamma   90.00
#
_symmetry.space_group_name_H-M   'P 1'
#
loop_
_entity.id
_entity.type
_entity.pdbx_description
1 polymer ?
#
loop_
_entity_poly.entity_id
_entity_poly.type
_entity_poly.pdbx_seq_one_letter_code
_entity_poly.pdbx_strand_id
1 'polypeptide(L)'
;AAGKPITIDTPSLLLYPRPCDHRFVVEGEDGADLACAALGFESAAENPLVSALPTYLCLPLEQLVGTRPLLDLLFEEAFEQRCGRREVLTRLFELVLIQVLRHQMESAQLQSGLMAGLAHPRLRRSIVAMHERPRDEWTLEASAAVAGMSRSSFAQTFRTTVGCTPGEYLQRWRILLVQKGLRGGKPLKVLVDTVGYASESALSRAFKAQAGVTPREWRRAHVRAA
;
A
#
# COMPACT_ATOMS: atom_id res chain seq x y z
N ALA A 1 12.48 5.98 21.15
CA ALA A 1 13.65 6.79 20.88
C ALA A 1 13.14 8.06 20.18
N ALA A 2 13.34 9.23 20.77
CA ALA A 2 12.98 10.49 20.16
C ALA A 2 13.84 10.67 18.90
N GLY A 3 13.16 10.71 17.73
CA GLY A 3 13.81 11.04 16.47
C GLY A 3 14.38 12.46 16.52
N LYS A 4 15.33 12.76 15.62
CA LYS A 4 15.81 14.14 15.48
C LYS A 4 14.64 15.03 15.06
N PRO A 5 14.55 16.27 15.62
CA PRO A 5 13.53 17.21 15.18
C PRO A 5 13.71 17.54 13.68
N ILE A 6 12.61 17.73 13.00
CA ILE A 6 12.56 18.14 11.59
C ILE A 6 11.96 19.53 11.59
N THR A 7 12.68 20.48 11.03
CA THR A 7 12.17 21.82 10.80
C THR A 7 11.45 21.88 9.45
N ILE A 8 10.28 22.47 9.41
CA ILE A 8 9.43 22.58 8.22
C ILE A 8 9.17 24.07 8.00
N ASP A 9 9.86 24.64 7.02
CA ASP A 9 9.82 26.08 6.71
C ASP A 9 8.87 26.42 5.55
N THR A 10 8.31 25.40 4.91
CA THR A 10 7.39 25.57 3.77
C THR A 10 6.17 24.65 3.94
N PRO A 11 5.01 25.00 3.34
CA PRO A 11 3.85 24.13 3.35
C PRO A 11 4.21 22.71 2.88
N SER A 12 4.03 21.72 3.74
CA SER A 12 4.52 20.37 3.54
C SER A 12 3.49 19.31 3.94
N LEU A 13 3.53 18.18 3.27
CA LEU A 13 2.77 16.99 3.64
C LEU A 13 3.67 16.06 4.46
N LEU A 14 3.18 15.67 5.65
CA LEU A 14 3.80 14.62 6.43
C LEU A 14 2.93 13.36 6.36
N LEU A 15 3.58 12.24 6.06
CA LEU A 15 2.95 10.93 6.07
C LEU A 15 3.75 9.99 6.99
N TYR A 16 3.06 9.38 7.93
CA TYR A 16 3.56 8.29 8.78
C TYR A 16 2.89 6.99 8.36
N PRO A 17 3.54 6.14 7.53
CA PRO A 17 2.94 4.89 7.04
C PRO A 17 2.65 3.87 8.15
N ARG A 18 3.34 3.99 9.27
CA ARG A 18 3.19 3.16 10.47
C ARG A 18 2.95 4.04 11.68
N PRO A 19 2.21 3.56 12.70
CA PRO A 19 2.04 4.30 13.95
C PRO A 19 3.39 4.77 14.49
N CYS A 20 3.49 6.05 14.75
CA CYS A 20 4.70 6.71 15.25
C CYS A 20 4.29 7.82 16.20
N ASP A 21 4.88 7.82 17.40
CA ASP A 21 4.72 8.93 18.32
C ASP A 21 5.40 10.17 17.74
N HIS A 22 4.66 11.24 17.59
CA HIS A 22 5.15 12.50 17.05
C HIS A 22 4.56 13.70 17.81
N ARG A 23 5.28 14.78 17.80
CA ARG A 23 4.86 16.05 18.40
C ARG A 23 5.13 17.17 17.42
N PHE A 24 4.14 18.02 17.20
CA PHE A 24 4.29 19.29 16.50
C PHE A 24 4.56 20.39 17.50
N VAL A 25 5.53 21.24 17.17
CA VAL A 25 5.82 22.49 17.88
C VAL A 25 5.77 23.57 16.82
N VAL A 26 4.88 24.53 16.99
CA VAL A 26 4.77 25.70 16.11
C VAL A 26 5.44 26.85 16.86
N GLU A 27 6.47 27.42 16.25
CA GLU A 27 7.19 28.57 16.78
C GLU A 27 6.69 29.84 16.05
N GLY A 28 6.48 30.92 16.80
CA GLY A 28 5.99 32.18 16.26
C GLY A 28 4.54 32.50 16.63
N GLU A 29 4.12 33.71 16.34
CA GLU A 29 2.77 34.23 16.68
C GLU A 29 1.72 33.90 15.60
N ASP A 30 2.17 33.60 14.37
CA ASP A 30 1.27 33.38 13.21
C ASP A 30 0.59 32.01 13.20
N GLY A 31 1.05 31.07 14.03
CA GLY A 31 0.47 29.72 14.08
C GLY A 31 0.72 28.89 12.82
N ALA A 32 -0.01 27.77 12.70
CA ALA A 32 -0.01 26.93 11.49
C ALA A 32 -1.36 26.25 11.32
N ASP A 33 -1.87 26.24 10.11
CA ASP A 33 -3.05 25.47 9.73
C ASP A 33 -2.68 24.03 9.42
N LEU A 34 -3.31 23.09 10.12
CA LEU A 34 -3.07 21.66 9.96
C LEU A 34 -4.37 20.92 9.62
N ALA A 35 -4.35 20.19 8.52
CA ALA A 35 -5.38 19.21 8.20
C ALA A 35 -4.81 17.80 8.39
N CYS A 36 -5.37 17.04 9.33
CA CYS A 36 -4.88 15.71 9.70
C CYS A 36 -5.91 14.63 9.41
N ALA A 37 -5.44 13.47 8.92
CA ALA A 37 -6.27 12.28 8.77
C ALA A 37 -5.50 11.02 9.16
N ALA A 38 -6.22 10.04 9.72
CA ALA A 38 -5.74 8.69 9.90
C ALA A 38 -6.31 7.80 8.79
N LEU A 39 -5.45 7.24 7.96
CA LEU A 39 -5.82 6.32 6.90
C LEU A 39 -5.56 4.89 7.36
N GLY A 40 -6.62 4.09 7.43
CA GLY A 40 -6.52 2.68 7.79
C GLY A 40 -6.12 1.83 6.59
N PHE A 41 -4.95 1.23 6.62
CA PHE A 41 -4.58 0.18 5.68
C PHE A 41 -5.01 -1.18 6.22
N GLU A 42 -5.78 -1.91 5.45
CA GLU A 42 -6.04 -3.32 5.77
C GLU A 42 -4.73 -4.08 5.86
N SER A 43 -4.52 -4.81 6.95
CA SER A 43 -3.25 -5.53 7.23
C SER A 43 -2.03 -4.60 7.25
N ALA A 44 -2.09 -3.46 7.91
CA ALA A 44 -1.05 -2.42 7.87
C ALA A 44 0.38 -2.98 8.06
N ALA A 45 0.58 -3.91 9.00
CA ALA A 45 1.90 -4.52 9.25
C ALA A 45 2.42 -5.40 8.09
N GLU A 46 1.52 -5.98 7.29
CA GLU A 46 1.84 -6.91 6.19
C GLU A 46 1.58 -6.29 4.81
N ASN A 47 1.02 -5.07 4.78
CA ASN A 47 0.72 -4.38 3.53
C ASN A 47 2.03 -4.01 2.80
N PRO A 48 2.26 -4.53 1.58
CA PRO A 48 3.50 -4.29 0.86
C PRO A 48 3.72 -2.82 0.48
N LEU A 49 2.67 -2.01 0.37
CA LEU A 49 2.80 -0.56 0.18
C LEU A 49 3.36 0.11 1.43
N VAL A 50 2.79 -0.22 2.61
CA VAL A 50 3.22 0.33 3.89
C VAL A 50 4.65 -0.08 4.21
N SER A 51 5.03 -1.34 3.93
CA SER A 51 6.39 -1.85 4.17
C SER A 51 7.43 -1.26 3.22
N ALA A 52 7.02 -0.83 2.03
CA ALA A 52 7.91 -0.20 1.04
C ALA A 52 8.15 1.30 1.30
N LEU A 53 7.33 1.93 2.15
CA LEU A 53 7.50 3.33 2.50
C LEU A 53 8.48 3.51 3.67
N PRO A 54 9.24 4.63 3.72
CA PRO A 54 10.13 4.94 4.83
C PRO A 54 9.34 5.13 6.14
N THR A 55 10.06 5.35 7.25
CA THR A 55 9.42 5.54 8.57
C THR A 55 8.48 6.74 8.58
N TYR A 56 8.86 7.80 7.86
CA TYR A 56 8.04 8.97 7.59
C TYR A 56 8.41 9.56 6.24
N LEU A 57 7.50 10.33 5.66
CA LEU A 57 7.72 11.17 4.48
C LEU A 57 7.41 12.62 4.87
N CYS A 58 8.30 13.53 4.52
CA CYS A 58 8.06 14.95 4.58
C CYS A 58 8.28 15.50 3.17
N LEU A 59 7.22 15.97 2.53
CA LEU A 59 7.22 16.40 1.14
C LEU A 59 6.72 17.85 1.08
N PRO A 60 7.55 18.81 0.65
CA PRO A 60 7.05 20.14 0.30
C PRO A 60 5.93 20.04 -0.73
N LEU A 61 4.83 20.77 -0.51
CA LEU A 61 3.65 20.68 -1.40
C LEU A 61 3.97 21.09 -2.85
N GLU A 62 5.00 21.89 -3.05
CA GLU A 62 5.51 22.27 -4.37
C GLU A 62 6.01 21.08 -5.20
N GLN A 63 6.49 20.03 -4.55
CA GLN A 63 6.96 18.81 -5.22
C GLN A 63 5.82 17.92 -5.69
N LEU A 64 4.63 18.09 -5.17
CA LEU A 64 3.43 17.36 -5.57
C LEU A 64 2.77 18.05 -6.77
N VAL A 65 3.43 17.99 -7.92
CA VAL A 65 2.97 18.65 -9.15
C VAL A 65 1.56 18.20 -9.52
N GLY A 66 0.69 19.17 -9.85
CA GLY A 66 -0.71 18.90 -10.23
C GLY A 66 -1.67 18.60 -9.07
N THR A 67 -1.19 18.59 -7.82
CA THR A 67 -2.06 18.36 -6.63
C THR A 67 -2.62 19.64 -6.04
N ARG A 68 -2.16 20.80 -6.46
CA ARG A 68 -2.57 22.10 -5.89
C ARG A 68 -4.10 22.26 -5.80
N PRO A 69 -4.90 22.05 -6.87
CA PRO A 69 -6.35 22.18 -6.79
C PRO A 69 -7.00 21.20 -5.80
N LEU A 70 -6.41 20.00 -5.67
CA LEU A 70 -6.87 18.99 -4.73
C LEU A 70 -6.61 19.42 -3.27
N LEU A 71 -5.45 20.01 -3.00
CA LEU A 71 -5.08 20.51 -1.69
C LEU A 71 -5.89 21.75 -1.31
N ASP A 72 -6.10 22.67 -2.25
CA ASP A 72 -6.94 23.85 -2.02
C ASP A 72 -8.37 23.43 -1.63
N LEU A 73 -8.97 22.49 -2.36
CA LEU A 73 -10.27 21.92 -2.02
C LEU A 73 -10.28 21.20 -0.67
N LEU A 74 -9.20 20.47 -0.34
CA LEU A 74 -9.07 19.78 0.93
C LEU A 74 -9.05 20.77 2.10
N PHE A 75 -8.27 21.84 2.01
CA PHE A 75 -8.21 22.85 3.04
C PHE A 75 -9.52 23.63 3.16
N GLU A 76 -10.14 24.02 2.05
CA GLU A 76 -11.47 24.64 2.04
C GLU A 76 -12.49 23.76 2.77
N GLU A 77 -12.58 22.47 2.42
CA GLU A 77 -13.51 21.54 3.07
C GLU A 77 -13.13 21.24 4.53
N ALA A 78 -11.85 21.30 4.88
CA ALA A 78 -11.38 21.05 6.25
C ALA A 78 -11.77 22.18 7.22
N PHE A 79 -11.85 23.41 6.75
CA PHE A 79 -12.14 24.59 7.60
C PHE A 79 -13.59 25.06 7.49
N GLU A 80 -14.34 24.63 6.46
CA GLU A 80 -15.76 24.96 6.34
C GLU A 80 -16.66 23.83 6.86
N GLN A 81 -17.78 24.22 7.49
CA GLN A 81 -18.76 23.26 8.01
C GLN A 81 -19.87 22.98 6.96
N ARG A 82 -19.52 22.21 5.91
CA ARG A 82 -20.47 21.83 4.85
C ARG A 82 -21.12 20.47 5.13
N CYS A 83 -22.33 20.29 4.60
CA CYS A 83 -22.99 18.97 4.62
C CYS A 83 -22.16 17.96 3.81
N GLY A 84 -21.92 16.75 4.35
CA GLY A 84 -21.11 15.72 3.70
C GLY A 84 -19.60 15.89 3.85
N ARG A 85 -19.12 16.90 4.60
CA ARG A 85 -17.72 17.22 4.83
C ARG A 85 -16.84 15.99 5.10
N ARG A 86 -17.30 15.11 6.00
CA ARG A 86 -16.54 13.91 6.39
C ARG A 86 -16.26 12.98 5.20
N GLU A 87 -17.27 12.76 4.37
CA GLU A 87 -17.13 11.90 3.19
C GLU A 87 -16.24 12.54 2.11
N VAL A 88 -16.40 13.84 1.91
CA VAL A 88 -15.55 14.61 0.97
C VAL A 88 -14.11 14.56 1.42
N LEU A 89 -13.81 14.89 2.68
CA LEU A 89 -12.45 14.83 3.23
C LEU A 89 -11.84 13.42 3.12
N THR A 90 -12.62 12.37 3.39
CA THR A 90 -12.14 10.99 3.24
C THR A 90 -11.65 10.73 1.81
N ARG A 91 -12.43 11.14 0.80
CA ARG A 91 -12.06 10.97 -0.62
C ARG A 91 -10.86 11.83 -1.03
N LEU A 92 -10.80 13.06 -0.53
CA LEU A 92 -9.69 13.96 -0.81
C LEU A 92 -8.37 13.43 -0.24
N PHE A 93 -8.37 12.94 1.01
CA PHE A 93 -7.18 12.31 1.60
C PHE A 93 -6.75 11.04 0.87
N GLU A 94 -7.70 10.20 0.41
CA GLU A 94 -7.40 9.04 -0.43
C GLU A 94 -6.70 9.46 -1.74
N LEU A 95 -7.20 10.51 -2.40
CA LEU A 95 -6.59 11.03 -3.62
C LEU A 95 -5.19 11.63 -3.37
N VAL A 96 -5.02 12.39 -2.29
CA VAL A 96 -3.71 12.91 -1.88
C VAL A 96 -2.72 11.78 -1.66
N LEU A 97 -3.13 10.71 -0.96
CA LEU A 97 -2.28 9.53 -0.77
C LEU A 97 -1.85 8.92 -2.10
N ILE A 98 -2.78 8.78 -3.07
CA ILE A 98 -2.44 8.27 -4.41
C ILE A 98 -1.38 9.16 -5.09
N GLN A 99 -1.49 10.47 -4.98
CA GLN A 99 -0.49 11.39 -5.56
C GLN A 99 0.87 11.27 -4.87
N VAL A 100 0.89 11.14 -3.55
CA VAL A 100 2.14 10.89 -2.80
C VAL A 100 2.80 9.59 -3.27
N LEU A 101 2.02 8.50 -3.42
CA LEU A 101 2.56 7.23 -3.91
C LEU A 101 3.10 7.34 -5.34
N ARG A 102 2.41 8.07 -6.22
CA ARG A 102 2.89 8.35 -7.59
C ARG A 102 4.20 9.14 -7.57
N HIS A 103 4.25 10.21 -6.78
CA HIS A 103 5.47 11.01 -6.62
C HIS A 103 6.64 10.15 -6.13
N GLN A 104 6.41 9.26 -5.14
CA GLN A 104 7.42 8.32 -4.67
C GLN A 104 7.89 7.34 -5.76
N MET A 105 6.99 6.88 -6.63
CA MET A 105 7.36 6.02 -7.76
C MET A 105 8.17 6.75 -8.82
N GLU A 106 7.94 8.04 -9.02
CA GLU A 106 8.63 8.87 -10.01
C GLU A 106 9.99 9.39 -9.53
N SER A 107 10.15 9.59 -8.22
CA SER A 107 11.34 10.21 -7.61
C SER A 107 12.63 9.36 -7.64
N ALA A 108 12.60 8.18 -8.28
CA ALA A 108 13.75 7.26 -8.44
C ALA A 108 14.49 6.85 -7.14
N GLN A 109 13.99 7.22 -5.97
CA GLN A 109 14.59 6.88 -4.68
C GLN A 109 14.27 5.45 -4.21
N LEU A 110 13.44 4.73 -4.98
CA LEU A 110 13.01 3.37 -4.66
C LEU A 110 14.07 2.37 -5.10
N GLN A 111 14.90 1.92 -4.18
CA GLN A 111 15.95 0.96 -4.48
C GLN A 111 15.42 -0.45 -4.78
N SER A 112 14.34 -0.87 -4.10
CA SER A 112 13.72 -2.19 -4.32
C SER A 112 12.32 -2.27 -3.68
N GLY A 113 11.59 -3.34 -3.99
CA GLY A 113 10.28 -3.63 -3.42
C GLY A 113 9.13 -3.41 -4.39
N LEU A 114 7.89 -3.51 -3.87
CA LEU A 114 6.68 -3.37 -4.68
C LEU A 114 6.62 -2.04 -5.44
N MET A 115 6.94 -0.94 -4.77
CA MET A 115 6.89 0.40 -5.38
C MET A 115 7.88 0.52 -6.55
N ALA A 116 9.10 -0.02 -6.40
CA ALA A 116 10.08 -0.07 -7.50
C ALA A 116 9.57 -0.94 -8.66
N GLY A 117 8.91 -2.07 -8.35
CA GLY A 117 8.27 -2.92 -9.35
C GLY A 117 7.16 -2.20 -10.12
N LEU A 118 6.32 -1.43 -9.43
CA LEU A 118 5.23 -0.63 -10.03
C LEU A 118 5.77 0.59 -10.80
N ALA A 119 6.89 1.18 -10.39
CA ALA A 119 7.57 2.23 -11.12
C ALA A 119 8.19 1.71 -12.43
N HIS A 120 8.62 0.45 -12.48
CA HIS A 120 9.25 -0.14 -13.65
C HIS A 120 8.23 -0.38 -14.79
N PRO A 121 8.39 0.22 -16.00
CA PRO A 121 7.35 0.24 -17.03
C PRO A 121 6.87 -1.15 -17.51
N ARG A 122 7.78 -2.13 -17.54
CA ARG A 122 7.44 -3.51 -17.97
C ARG A 122 6.92 -4.37 -16.82
N LEU A 123 7.58 -4.35 -15.64
CA LEU A 123 7.16 -5.15 -14.48
C LEU A 123 5.77 -4.73 -14.00
N ARG A 124 5.47 -3.43 -14.03
CA ARG A 124 4.14 -2.90 -13.65
C ARG A 124 3.00 -3.63 -14.35
N ARG A 125 3.14 -3.92 -15.66
CA ARG A 125 2.09 -4.63 -16.42
C ARG A 125 1.78 -6.00 -15.82
N SER A 126 2.82 -6.77 -15.51
CA SER A 126 2.66 -8.10 -14.92
C SER A 126 2.15 -8.04 -13.47
N ILE A 127 2.67 -7.10 -12.65
CA ILE A 127 2.23 -6.91 -11.27
C ILE A 127 0.74 -6.54 -11.22
N VAL A 128 0.31 -5.57 -12.02
CA VAL A 128 -1.10 -5.15 -12.10
C VAL A 128 -1.98 -6.31 -12.56
N ALA A 129 -1.58 -7.04 -13.60
CA ALA A 129 -2.33 -8.19 -14.09
C ALA A 129 -2.45 -9.32 -13.04
N MET A 130 -1.40 -9.58 -12.25
CA MET A 130 -1.45 -10.51 -11.12
C MET A 130 -2.42 -10.04 -10.02
N HIS A 131 -2.50 -8.72 -9.77
CA HIS A 131 -3.42 -8.15 -8.79
C HIS A 131 -4.87 -8.23 -9.24
N GLU A 132 -5.14 -7.97 -10.51
CA GLU A 132 -6.49 -8.01 -11.09
C GLU A 132 -7.03 -9.44 -11.23
N ARG A 133 -6.14 -10.39 -11.54
CA ARG A 133 -6.50 -11.77 -11.81
C ARG A 133 -5.71 -12.76 -10.94
N PRO A 134 -5.81 -12.67 -9.60
CA PRO A 134 -5.00 -13.49 -8.68
C PRO A 134 -5.32 -14.99 -8.78
N ARG A 135 -6.51 -15.35 -9.26
CA ARG A 135 -6.95 -16.75 -9.40
C ARG A 135 -6.29 -17.47 -10.58
N ASP A 136 -5.84 -16.71 -11.58
CA ASP A 136 -5.32 -17.30 -12.82
C ASP A 136 -4.03 -18.09 -12.55
N GLU A 137 -3.75 -19.06 -13.41
CA GLU A 137 -2.49 -19.80 -13.39
C GLU A 137 -1.38 -18.92 -13.97
N TRP A 138 -0.60 -18.32 -13.10
CA TRP A 138 0.53 -17.46 -13.43
C TRP A 138 1.82 -18.27 -13.49
N THR A 139 2.19 -18.72 -14.70
CA THR A 139 3.52 -19.27 -14.94
C THR A 139 4.54 -18.13 -15.13
N LEU A 140 5.83 -18.48 -15.08
CA LEU A 140 6.89 -17.50 -15.36
C LEU A 140 6.79 -16.99 -16.81
N GLU A 141 6.43 -17.87 -17.74
CA GLU A 141 6.20 -17.57 -19.15
C GLU A 141 5.05 -16.58 -19.34
N ALA A 142 3.90 -16.85 -18.73
CA ALA A 142 2.73 -15.97 -18.81
C ALA A 142 3.04 -14.57 -18.23
N SER A 143 3.73 -14.52 -17.09
CA SER A 143 4.13 -13.29 -16.45
C SER A 143 5.11 -12.48 -17.30
N ALA A 144 6.09 -13.13 -17.91
CA ALA A 144 7.07 -12.53 -18.80
C ALA A 144 6.42 -12.00 -20.10
N ALA A 145 5.47 -12.76 -20.66
CA ALA A 145 4.73 -12.36 -21.86
C ALA A 145 3.93 -11.06 -21.61
N VAL A 146 3.22 -10.96 -20.48
CA VAL A 146 2.48 -9.75 -20.09
C VAL A 146 3.43 -8.55 -19.91
N ALA A 147 4.63 -8.78 -19.38
CA ALA A 147 5.66 -7.74 -19.24
C ALA A 147 6.34 -7.37 -20.57
N GLY A 148 6.12 -8.14 -21.65
CA GLY A 148 6.83 -7.97 -22.92
C GLY A 148 8.33 -8.25 -22.78
N MET A 149 8.71 -9.29 -22.02
CA MET A 149 10.09 -9.65 -21.71
C MET A 149 10.33 -11.14 -21.98
N SER A 150 11.60 -11.50 -22.22
CA SER A 150 11.98 -12.93 -22.21
C SER A 150 11.87 -13.47 -20.76
N ARG A 151 11.64 -14.78 -20.63
CA ARG A 151 11.52 -15.47 -19.34
C ARG A 151 12.69 -15.19 -18.39
N SER A 152 13.92 -15.31 -18.89
CA SER A 152 15.13 -15.10 -18.10
C SER A 152 15.29 -13.64 -17.67
N SER A 153 15.11 -12.70 -18.60
CA SER A 153 15.18 -11.26 -18.31
C SER A 153 14.10 -10.84 -17.30
N PHE A 154 12.87 -11.34 -17.46
CA PHE A 154 11.78 -11.04 -16.52
C PHE A 154 12.10 -11.55 -15.12
N ALA A 155 12.49 -12.82 -14.98
CA ALA A 155 12.81 -13.42 -13.67
C ALA A 155 13.92 -12.66 -12.95
N GLN A 156 15.00 -12.33 -13.66
CA GLN A 156 16.12 -11.58 -13.11
C GLN A 156 15.70 -10.16 -12.71
N THR A 157 15.08 -9.40 -13.64
CA THR A 157 14.66 -8.02 -13.38
C THR A 157 13.64 -7.96 -12.25
N PHE A 158 12.67 -8.88 -12.22
CA PHE A 158 11.68 -8.94 -11.16
C PHE A 158 12.34 -9.16 -9.79
N ARG A 159 13.26 -10.15 -9.70
CA ARG A 159 13.96 -10.46 -8.45
C ARG A 159 14.83 -9.31 -7.95
N THR A 160 15.56 -8.65 -8.84
CA THR A 160 16.43 -7.51 -8.48
C THR A 160 15.62 -6.27 -8.10
N THR A 161 14.50 -6.02 -8.80
CA THR A 161 13.68 -4.82 -8.57
C THR A 161 12.69 -5.02 -7.41
N VAL A 162 11.99 -6.18 -7.34
CA VAL A 162 10.95 -6.43 -6.32
C VAL A 162 11.51 -7.10 -5.07
N GLY A 163 12.67 -7.75 -5.16
CA GLY A 163 13.34 -8.40 -4.04
C GLY A 163 12.90 -9.85 -3.78
N CYS A 164 12.01 -10.40 -4.61
CA CYS A 164 11.56 -11.79 -4.55
C CYS A 164 11.20 -12.33 -5.94
N THR A 165 10.96 -13.62 -6.06
CA THR A 165 10.50 -14.20 -7.34
C THR A 165 9.04 -13.83 -7.64
N PRO A 166 8.61 -13.84 -8.92
CA PRO A 166 7.20 -13.59 -9.29
C PRO A 166 6.22 -14.53 -8.59
N GLY A 167 6.59 -15.81 -8.42
CA GLY A 167 5.76 -16.81 -7.74
C GLY A 167 5.61 -16.52 -6.24
N GLU A 168 6.70 -16.20 -5.55
CA GLU A 168 6.67 -15.78 -4.13
C GLU A 168 5.84 -14.51 -3.95
N TYR A 169 5.99 -13.55 -4.87
CA TYR A 169 5.21 -12.33 -4.87
C TYR A 169 3.70 -12.60 -4.97
N LEU A 170 3.29 -13.38 -5.98
CA LEU A 170 1.89 -13.74 -6.17
C LEU A 170 1.32 -14.51 -4.98
N GLN A 171 2.11 -15.42 -4.41
CA GLN A 171 1.70 -16.16 -3.21
C GLN A 171 1.42 -15.21 -2.03
N ARG A 172 2.31 -14.26 -1.77
CA ARG A 172 2.10 -13.22 -0.73
C ARG A 172 0.85 -12.41 -1.00
N TRP A 173 0.65 -11.97 -2.24
CA TRP A 173 -0.54 -11.23 -2.64
C TRP A 173 -1.83 -12.02 -2.41
N ARG A 174 -1.86 -13.29 -2.81
CA ARG A 174 -3.01 -14.18 -2.57
C ARG A 174 -3.32 -14.32 -1.08
N ILE A 175 -2.31 -14.47 -0.22
CA ILE A 175 -2.52 -14.56 1.23
C ILE A 175 -3.06 -13.25 1.80
N LEU A 176 -2.60 -12.09 1.36
CA LEU A 176 -3.19 -10.80 1.75
C LEU A 176 -4.67 -10.70 1.38
N LEU A 177 -5.05 -11.16 0.19
CA LEU A 177 -6.47 -11.21 -0.21
C LEU A 177 -7.30 -12.14 0.66
N VAL A 178 -6.72 -13.29 1.07
CA VAL A 178 -7.36 -14.22 2.01
C VAL A 178 -7.54 -13.56 3.38
N GLN A 179 -6.54 -12.89 3.91
CA GLN A 179 -6.64 -12.16 5.17
C GLN A 179 -7.73 -11.10 5.13
N LYS A 180 -7.80 -10.32 4.04
CA LYS A 180 -8.87 -9.35 3.79
C LYS A 180 -10.25 -10.03 3.78
N GLY A 181 -10.38 -11.12 3.06
CA GLY A 181 -11.64 -11.87 2.98
C GLY A 181 -12.08 -12.45 4.33
N LEU A 182 -11.13 -12.97 5.12
CA LEU A 182 -11.40 -13.50 6.46
C LEU A 182 -11.86 -12.43 7.45
N ARG A 183 -11.27 -11.21 7.39
CA ARG A 183 -11.75 -10.06 8.18
C ARG A 183 -13.18 -9.67 7.79
N GLY A 184 -13.48 -9.68 6.50
CA GLY A 184 -14.83 -9.44 5.98
C GLY A 184 -15.81 -10.60 6.21
N GLY A 185 -15.44 -11.61 7.02
CA GLY A 185 -16.31 -12.74 7.39
C GLY A 185 -16.50 -13.79 6.31
N LYS A 186 -15.78 -13.71 5.18
CA LYS A 186 -15.94 -14.68 4.09
C LYS A 186 -15.48 -16.08 4.51
N PRO A 187 -16.21 -17.14 4.13
CA PRO A 187 -15.81 -18.52 4.37
C PRO A 187 -14.51 -18.85 3.59
N LEU A 188 -13.65 -19.69 4.18
CA LEU A 188 -12.40 -20.10 3.54
C LEU A 188 -12.63 -20.76 2.17
N LYS A 189 -13.69 -21.57 2.05
CA LYS A 189 -14.10 -22.21 0.79
C LYS A 189 -14.27 -21.21 -0.36
N VAL A 190 -14.92 -20.07 -0.10
CA VAL A 190 -15.11 -19.01 -1.11
C VAL A 190 -13.77 -18.36 -1.48
N LEU A 191 -12.87 -18.21 -0.51
CA LEU A 191 -11.57 -17.60 -0.73
C LEU A 191 -10.63 -18.48 -1.55
N VAL A 192 -10.74 -19.81 -1.45
CA VAL A 192 -9.99 -20.77 -2.30
C VAL A 192 -10.18 -20.41 -3.77
N ASP A 193 -11.42 -20.30 -4.21
CA ASP A 193 -11.75 -20.01 -5.62
C ASP A 193 -11.31 -18.59 -6.01
N THR A 194 -11.42 -17.64 -5.09
CA THR A 194 -11.03 -16.23 -5.33
C THR A 194 -9.54 -16.07 -5.62
N VAL A 195 -8.70 -16.87 -4.95
CA VAL A 195 -7.24 -16.74 -5.05
C VAL A 195 -6.58 -17.87 -5.87
N GLY A 196 -7.37 -18.80 -6.43
CA GLY A 196 -6.89 -19.83 -7.36
C GLY A 196 -6.06 -20.93 -6.71
N TYR A 197 -6.43 -21.37 -5.51
CA TYR A 197 -5.89 -22.60 -4.93
C TYR A 197 -6.79 -23.80 -5.28
N ALA A 198 -6.17 -24.97 -5.41
CA ALA A 198 -6.90 -26.19 -5.78
C ALA A 198 -7.80 -26.74 -4.65
N SER A 199 -7.54 -26.37 -3.39
CA SER A 199 -8.29 -26.86 -2.23
C SER A 199 -8.08 -26.00 -1.00
N GLU A 200 -9.00 -26.09 -0.02
CA GLU A 200 -8.84 -25.46 1.30
C GLU A 200 -7.59 -25.92 2.04
N SER A 201 -7.20 -27.18 1.88
CA SER A 201 -5.99 -27.72 2.51
C SER A 201 -4.72 -27.15 1.89
N ALA A 202 -4.68 -26.94 0.57
CA ALA A 202 -3.56 -26.29 -0.10
C ALA A 202 -3.44 -24.82 0.32
N LEU A 203 -4.57 -24.09 0.33
CA LEU A 203 -4.61 -22.71 0.82
C LEU A 203 -4.17 -22.61 2.29
N SER A 204 -4.69 -23.49 3.17
CA SER A 204 -4.36 -23.46 4.60
C SER A 204 -2.87 -23.72 4.85
N ARG A 205 -2.23 -24.60 4.09
CA ARG A 205 -0.76 -24.81 4.17
C ARG A 205 0.02 -23.58 3.74
N ALA A 206 -0.35 -22.99 2.58
CA ALA A 206 0.30 -21.79 2.08
C ALA A 206 0.12 -20.59 3.05
N PHE A 207 -1.08 -20.43 3.60
CA PHE A 207 -1.39 -19.41 4.58
C PHE A 207 -0.55 -19.58 5.85
N LYS A 208 -0.50 -20.80 6.43
CA LYS A 208 0.30 -21.07 7.62
C LYS A 208 1.79 -20.86 7.39
N ALA A 209 2.30 -21.24 6.23
CA ALA A 209 3.70 -21.05 5.86
C ALA A 209 4.08 -19.54 5.83
N GLN A 210 3.14 -18.67 5.44
CA GLN A 210 3.41 -17.24 5.32
C GLN A 210 3.00 -16.43 6.56
N ALA A 211 1.86 -16.74 7.18
CA ALA A 211 1.32 -16.01 8.32
C ALA A 211 1.72 -16.62 9.68
N GLY A 212 2.42 -17.77 9.70
CA GLY A 212 2.83 -18.48 10.90
C GLY A 212 1.71 -19.23 11.63
N VAL A 213 0.45 -18.92 11.36
CA VAL A 213 -0.75 -19.47 12.00
C VAL A 213 -1.77 -19.93 10.95
N THR A 214 -2.70 -20.79 11.35
CA THR A 214 -3.77 -21.25 10.43
C THR A 214 -4.78 -20.13 10.12
N PRO A 215 -5.52 -20.20 9.00
CA PRO A 215 -6.58 -19.23 8.67
C PRO A 215 -7.63 -19.09 9.80
N ARG A 216 -7.93 -20.20 10.50
CA ARG A 216 -8.90 -20.20 11.61
C ARG A 216 -8.37 -19.45 12.84
N GLU A 217 -7.12 -19.70 13.22
CA GLU A 217 -6.45 -19.01 14.34
C GLU A 217 -6.31 -17.52 14.03
N TRP A 218 -5.86 -17.21 12.82
CA TRP A 218 -5.72 -15.84 12.35
C TRP A 218 -7.06 -15.09 12.41
N ARG A 219 -8.14 -15.67 11.90
CA ARG A 219 -9.49 -15.07 11.97
C ARG A 219 -9.93 -14.82 13.41
N ARG A 220 -9.69 -15.77 14.32
CA ARG A 220 -10.05 -15.58 15.75
C ARG A 220 -9.31 -14.42 16.41
N ALA A 221 -8.04 -14.20 16.03
CA ALA A 221 -7.24 -13.11 16.57
C ALA A 221 -7.66 -11.73 16.02
N HIS A 222 -8.08 -11.66 14.74
CA HIS A 222 -8.30 -10.38 14.05
C HIS A 222 -9.77 -9.98 13.89
N VAL A 223 -10.73 -10.90 14.05
CA VAL A 223 -12.18 -10.59 13.99
C VAL A 223 -12.76 -10.28 15.38
N ARG A 224 -12.05 -10.59 16.47
CA ARG A 224 -12.44 -10.22 17.84
C ARG A 224 -12.08 -8.78 18.24
N ALA A 225 -11.38 -8.04 17.40
CA ALA A 225 -10.92 -6.67 17.66
C ALA A 225 -11.76 -5.61 16.95
N ALA A 226 -12.97 -5.95 16.46
CA ALA A 226 -13.92 -5.01 15.84
C ALA A 226 -15.20 -4.92 16.67
#